data_c9d9060d45972cc688b8a35aabe508bb
#
_entry.id   c9d9060d45972cc688b8a35aabe508bb
#
_cell.length_a   1.000
_cell.length_b   1.000
_cell.length_c   1.000
_cell.angle_alpha   90.00
_cell.angle_beta   90.00
_cell.angle_gamma   90.00
#
_symmetry.space_group_name_H-M   'P 1'
#
loop_
_entity.id
_entity.type
_entity.pdbx_description
1 polymer ?
#
loop_
_entity_poly.entity_id
_entity_poly.type
_entity_poly.pdbx_seq_one_letter_code
_entity_poly.pdbx_strand_id
1 'polypeptide(L)'
;VLLPAVLLIRRPPVRWYWLAAYGTTISFGQFGFMFTALSVGMPTGLAALLVQAQVFFTVLIAALLLHEPVKPNHLLAIVVAAVGLLLIGVGQYSGAMPLAGLMLVLCAAFSWALGNIVVKRIGRVNPLSLVVWGNVFTLIPFTLVALWQFGAEGVWQQISLMSWRGWAGVLFLAYVATLVGYVGWGGLVSRQAVSKISPL
;
A
#
# COMPACT_ATOMS: atom_id res chain seq x y z
N VAL A 1 10.06 -10.31 -8.91
CA VAL A 1 10.56 -9.40 -9.95
C VAL A 1 11.67 -8.49 -9.43
N LEU A 2 11.55 -7.90 -8.22
CA LEU A 2 12.58 -7.01 -7.63
C LEU A 2 13.74 -7.75 -6.95
N LEU A 3 13.69 -9.10 -6.82
CA LEU A 3 14.74 -9.87 -6.16
C LEU A 3 16.16 -9.65 -6.74
N PRO A 4 16.36 -9.56 -8.06
CA PRO A 4 17.69 -9.30 -8.60
C PRO A 4 18.28 -7.97 -8.14
N ALA A 5 17.43 -6.97 -7.84
CA ALA A 5 17.87 -5.67 -7.35
C ALA A 5 18.51 -5.74 -5.95
N VAL A 6 18.19 -6.76 -5.15
CA VAL A 6 18.83 -7.00 -3.84
C VAL A 6 20.33 -7.22 -3.96
N LEU A 7 20.79 -7.84 -5.08
CA LEU A 7 22.20 -8.08 -5.33
C LEU A 7 22.96 -6.79 -5.71
N LEU A 8 22.26 -5.81 -6.29
CA LEU A 8 22.82 -4.56 -6.77
C LEU A 8 22.73 -3.42 -5.77
N ILE A 9 21.72 -3.47 -4.87
CA ILE A 9 21.40 -2.38 -3.97
C ILE A 9 21.83 -2.74 -2.55
N ARG A 10 22.70 -1.90 -1.97
CA ARG A 10 23.16 -2.10 -0.59
C ARG A 10 22.00 -1.99 0.38
N ARG A 11 22.00 -2.86 1.39
CA ARG A 11 21.03 -2.84 2.48
C ARG A 11 21.06 -1.50 3.21
N PRO A 12 19.90 -0.90 3.54
CA PRO A 12 19.87 0.31 4.36
C PRO A 12 20.33 -0.02 5.80
N PRO A 13 20.95 0.94 6.50
CA PRO A 13 21.45 0.74 7.86
C PRO A 13 20.32 0.79 8.91
N VAL A 14 19.32 -0.06 8.74
CA VAL A 14 18.17 -0.19 9.63
C VAL A 14 18.04 -1.61 10.16
N ARG A 15 17.39 -1.77 11.30
CA ARG A 15 17.15 -3.09 11.89
C ARG A 15 16.15 -3.88 11.05
N TRP A 16 16.31 -5.21 11.00
CA TRP A 16 15.49 -6.11 10.20
C TRP A 16 13.99 -6.00 10.48
N TYR A 17 13.60 -5.78 11.73
CA TYR A 17 12.19 -5.63 12.07
C TYR A 17 11.52 -4.40 11.42
N TRP A 18 12.28 -3.32 11.18
CA TRP A 18 11.75 -2.16 10.44
C TRP A 18 11.54 -2.46 8.96
N LEU A 19 12.44 -3.25 8.35
CA LEU A 19 12.27 -3.70 6.96
C LEU A 19 11.07 -4.65 6.85
N ALA A 20 10.92 -5.57 7.81
CA ALA A 20 9.77 -6.44 7.89
C ALA A 20 8.47 -5.65 8.10
N ALA A 21 8.45 -4.69 9.04
CA ALA A 21 7.29 -3.83 9.27
C ALA A 21 6.91 -3.04 8.02
N TYR A 22 7.90 -2.46 7.31
CA TYR A 22 7.67 -1.78 6.04
C TYR A 22 7.06 -2.70 4.98
N GLY A 23 7.68 -3.86 4.72
CA GLY A 23 7.21 -4.81 3.73
C GLY A 23 5.82 -5.36 4.06
N THR A 24 5.58 -5.74 5.32
CA THR A 24 4.29 -6.29 5.74
C THR A 24 3.16 -5.26 5.70
N THR A 25 3.41 -4.01 6.01
CA THR A 25 2.36 -2.97 6.01
C THR A 25 2.14 -2.39 4.62
N ILE A 26 3.19 -1.87 3.97
CA ILE A 26 3.06 -1.10 2.72
C ILE A 26 2.88 -2.00 1.49
N SER A 27 3.39 -3.22 1.53
CA SER A 27 3.31 -4.13 0.38
C SER A 27 2.34 -5.29 0.65
N PHE A 28 2.61 -6.15 1.63
CA PHE A 28 1.79 -7.34 1.84
C PHE A 28 0.37 -6.98 2.31
N GLY A 29 0.23 -6.21 3.39
CA GLY A 29 -1.07 -5.86 3.95
C GLY A 29 -1.91 -5.03 2.98
N GLN A 30 -1.34 -3.95 2.45
CA GLN A 30 -2.06 -3.08 1.52
C GLN A 30 -2.53 -3.85 0.28
N PHE A 31 -1.63 -4.52 -0.44
CA PHE A 31 -2.00 -5.21 -1.68
C PHE A 31 -2.77 -6.50 -1.42
N GLY A 32 -2.48 -7.22 -0.34
CA GLY A 32 -3.23 -8.41 0.05
C GLY A 32 -4.71 -8.08 0.28
N PHE A 33 -5.01 -7.10 1.11
CA PHE A 33 -6.38 -6.65 1.34
C PHE A 33 -7.03 -6.06 0.08
N MET A 34 -6.29 -5.28 -0.71
CA MET A 34 -6.78 -4.70 -1.95
C MET A 34 -7.18 -5.77 -2.97
N PHE A 35 -6.31 -6.74 -3.24
CA PHE A 35 -6.61 -7.82 -4.19
C PHE A 35 -7.72 -8.73 -3.70
N THR A 36 -7.79 -9.00 -2.40
CA THR A 36 -8.91 -9.73 -1.81
C THR A 36 -10.22 -8.94 -1.95
N ALA A 37 -10.21 -7.62 -1.77
CA ALA A 37 -11.39 -6.79 -2.03
C ALA A 37 -11.88 -6.90 -3.47
N LEU A 38 -10.96 -6.86 -4.44
CA LEU A 38 -11.30 -7.02 -5.86
C LEU A 38 -11.85 -8.42 -6.15
N SER A 39 -11.30 -9.47 -5.53
CA SER A 39 -11.77 -10.85 -5.74
C SER A 39 -13.17 -11.11 -5.18
N VAL A 40 -13.62 -10.37 -4.16
CA VAL A 40 -15.01 -10.44 -3.66
C VAL A 40 -15.96 -9.49 -4.39
N GLY A 41 -15.54 -8.96 -5.54
CA GLY A 41 -16.41 -8.18 -6.44
C GLY A 41 -16.37 -6.67 -6.21
N MET A 42 -15.39 -6.14 -5.47
CA MET A 42 -15.26 -4.69 -5.33
C MET A 42 -14.87 -4.03 -6.66
N PRO A 43 -15.63 -3.03 -7.17
CA PRO A 43 -15.28 -2.33 -8.39
C PRO A 43 -13.93 -1.62 -8.28
N THR A 44 -13.06 -1.80 -9.28
CA THR A 44 -11.68 -1.28 -9.26
C THR A 44 -11.60 0.23 -9.09
N GLY A 45 -12.45 0.98 -9.79
CA GLY A 45 -12.51 2.45 -9.69
C GLY A 45 -12.91 2.91 -8.29
N LEU A 46 -13.89 2.24 -7.67
CA LEU A 46 -14.34 2.55 -6.32
C LEU A 46 -13.28 2.18 -5.28
N ALA A 47 -12.61 1.04 -5.44
CA ALA A 47 -11.49 0.63 -4.59
C ALA A 47 -10.36 1.67 -4.64
N ALA A 48 -10.00 2.18 -5.82
CA ALA A 48 -8.98 3.21 -5.99
C ALA A 48 -9.35 4.55 -5.31
N LEU A 49 -10.63 4.90 -5.27
CA LEU A 49 -11.10 6.08 -4.55
C LEU A 49 -11.11 5.86 -3.03
N LEU A 50 -11.63 4.72 -2.58
CA LEU A 50 -11.75 4.41 -1.16
C LEU A 50 -10.39 4.21 -0.47
N VAL A 51 -9.39 3.69 -1.17
CA VAL A 51 -8.04 3.54 -0.61
C VAL A 51 -7.41 4.89 -0.23
N GLN A 52 -7.90 6.01 -0.79
CA GLN A 52 -7.49 7.36 -0.40
C GLN A 52 -7.86 7.69 1.07
N ALA A 53 -8.73 6.90 1.70
CA ALA A 53 -8.95 6.97 3.15
C ALA A 53 -7.67 6.76 3.96
N GLN A 54 -6.60 6.23 3.35
CA GLN A 54 -5.27 6.14 3.95
C GLN A 54 -4.73 7.50 4.45
N VAL A 55 -5.16 8.60 3.83
CA VAL A 55 -4.79 9.95 4.27
C VAL A 55 -5.32 10.23 5.68
N PHE A 56 -6.59 9.90 5.95
CA PHE A 56 -7.21 10.09 7.26
C PHE A 56 -6.51 9.26 8.33
N PHE A 57 -6.31 7.97 8.04
CA PHE A 57 -5.60 7.08 8.95
C PHE A 57 -4.17 7.56 9.20
N THR A 58 -3.46 8.02 8.15
CA THR A 58 -2.10 8.52 8.28
C THR A 58 -2.03 9.75 9.18
N VAL A 59 -2.91 10.75 8.98
CA VAL A 59 -2.94 11.95 9.81
C VAL A 59 -3.30 11.62 11.25
N LEU A 60 -4.31 10.77 11.46
CA LEU A 60 -4.74 10.34 12.79
C LEU A 60 -3.62 9.61 13.53
N ILE A 61 -2.98 8.63 12.89
CA ILE A 61 -1.92 7.85 13.50
C ILE A 61 -0.68 8.73 13.74
N ALA A 62 -0.35 9.65 12.83
CA ALA A 62 0.76 10.58 13.00
C ALA A 62 0.52 11.51 14.21
N ALA A 63 -0.69 12.02 14.38
CA ALA A 63 -1.06 12.83 15.54
C ALA A 63 -0.92 12.03 16.85
N LEU A 64 -1.42 10.79 16.87
CA LEU A 64 -1.43 9.96 18.08
C LEU A 64 -0.05 9.40 18.45
N LEU A 65 0.70 8.88 17.46
CA LEU A 65 1.96 8.16 17.70
C LEU A 65 3.21 9.02 17.54
N LEU A 66 3.16 10.05 16.70
CA LEU A 66 4.30 10.93 16.42
C LEU A 66 4.12 12.30 17.06
N HIS A 67 2.96 12.56 17.70
CA HIS A 67 2.59 13.86 18.30
C HIS A 67 2.73 15.02 17.30
N GLU A 68 2.47 14.74 15.99
CA GLU A 68 2.48 15.77 14.96
C GLU A 68 1.26 16.69 15.13
N PRO A 69 1.43 18.05 15.12
CA PRO A 69 0.33 18.96 15.26
C PRO A 69 -0.62 18.89 14.06
N VAL A 70 -1.89 18.60 14.31
CA VAL A 70 -2.94 18.65 13.29
C VAL A 70 -3.41 20.10 13.15
N LYS A 71 -3.12 20.71 12.00
CA LYS A 71 -3.54 22.07 11.71
C LYS A 71 -5.04 22.09 11.32
N PRO A 72 -5.77 23.20 11.58
CA PRO A 72 -7.18 23.33 11.18
C PRO A 72 -7.45 23.04 9.71
N ASN A 73 -6.52 23.43 8.83
CA ASN A 73 -6.61 23.15 7.39
C ASN A 73 -6.58 21.64 7.07
N HIS A 74 -5.85 20.84 7.87
CA HIS A 74 -5.85 19.38 7.71
C HIS A 74 -7.21 18.81 8.14
N LEU A 75 -7.81 19.36 9.20
CA LEU A 75 -9.14 18.94 9.65
C LEU A 75 -10.20 19.24 8.58
N LEU A 76 -10.17 20.45 8.00
CA LEU A 76 -11.06 20.82 6.90
C LEU A 76 -10.90 19.89 5.69
N ALA A 77 -9.66 19.60 5.27
CA ALA A 77 -9.39 18.68 4.17
C ALA A 77 -9.93 17.26 4.45
N ILE A 78 -9.76 16.78 5.70
CA ILE A 78 -10.30 15.49 6.15
C ILE A 78 -11.83 15.48 6.05
N VAL A 79 -12.51 16.53 6.53
CA VAL A 79 -13.98 16.63 6.48
C VAL A 79 -14.48 16.66 5.04
N VAL A 80 -13.87 17.49 4.18
CA VAL A 80 -14.25 17.58 2.76
C VAL A 80 -14.08 16.23 2.06
N ALA A 81 -12.96 15.56 2.28
CA ALA A 81 -12.70 14.25 1.67
C ALA A 81 -13.60 13.15 2.26
N ALA A 82 -13.92 13.18 3.57
CA ALA A 82 -14.88 12.26 4.18
C ALA A 82 -16.28 12.44 3.58
N VAL A 83 -16.73 13.69 3.40
CA VAL A 83 -17.99 13.98 2.71
C VAL A 83 -17.96 13.47 1.27
N GLY A 84 -16.87 13.70 0.53
CA GLY A 84 -16.69 13.16 -0.82
C GLY A 84 -16.80 11.64 -0.88
N LEU A 85 -16.12 10.92 0.04
CA LEU A 85 -16.21 9.46 0.15
C LEU A 85 -17.63 8.99 0.51
N LEU A 86 -18.32 9.69 1.41
CA LEU A 86 -19.71 9.39 1.76
C LEU A 86 -20.64 9.56 0.55
N LEU A 87 -20.52 10.66 -0.20
CA LEU A 87 -21.32 10.91 -1.40
C LEU A 87 -21.09 9.84 -2.46
N ILE A 88 -19.85 9.41 -2.66
CA ILE A 88 -19.51 8.31 -3.56
C ILE A 88 -20.14 7.00 -3.05
N GLY A 89 -20.02 6.70 -1.76
CA GLY A 89 -20.63 5.52 -1.14
C GLY A 89 -22.14 5.49 -1.30
N VAL A 90 -22.82 6.59 -1.05
CA VAL A 90 -24.28 6.72 -1.21
C VAL A 90 -24.68 6.64 -2.68
N GLY A 91 -23.95 7.31 -3.58
CA GLY A 91 -24.25 7.29 -5.01
C GLY A 91 -24.05 5.92 -5.68
N GLN A 92 -23.19 5.08 -5.11
CA GLN A 92 -22.94 3.70 -5.56
C GLN A 92 -23.80 2.65 -4.84
N TYR A 93 -24.68 3.06 -3.91
CA TYR A 93 -25.52 2.17 -3.11
C TYR A 93 -26.68 1.55 -3.89
N SER A 94 -26.51 1.37 -5.19
CA SER A 94 -27.44 0.59 -6.05
C SER A 94 -27.33 -0.93 -5.84
N GLY A 95 -26.80 -1.39 -4.70
CA GLY A 95 -26.70 -2.80 -4.33
C GLY A 95 -25.46 -3.54 -4.89
N ALA A 96 -24.60 -2.86 -5.63
CA ALA A 96 -23.46 -3.48 -6.31
C ALA A 96 -22.16 -3.53 -5.49
N MET A 97 -22.11 -2.87 -4.30
CA MET A 97 -20.89 -2.81 -3.49
C MET A 97 -20.95 -3.85 -2.35
N PRO A 98 -20.08 -4.87 -2.36
CA PRO A 98 -20.04 -5.82 -1.26
C PRO A 98 -19.43 -5.15 -0.01
N LEU A 99 -20.13 -5.22 1.13
CA LEU A 99 -19.66 -4.69 2.41
C LEU A 99 -18.29 -5.26 2.79
N ALA A 100 -18.06 -6.55 2.52
CA ALA A 100 -16.76 -7.19 2.72
C ALA A 100 -15.66 -6.52 1.89
N GLY A 101 -15.93 -6.17 0.64
CA GLY A 101 -15.01 -5.44 -0.23
C GLY A 101 -14.66 -4.06 0.33
N LEU A 102 -15.66 -3.31 0.83
CA LEU A 102 -15.44 -2.01 1.48
C LEU A 102 -14.52 -2.14 2.70
N MET A 103 -14.80 -3.09 3.61
CA MET A 103 -13.97 -3.30 4.79
C MET A 103 -12.53 -3.68 4.43
N LEU A 104 -12.34 -4.52 3.41
CA LEU A 104 -11.02 -4.92 2.93
C LEU A 104 -10.26 -3.72 2.34
N VAL A 105 -10.90 -2.84 1.57
CA VAL A 105 -10.24 -1.61 1.08
C VAL A 105 -9.86 -0.67 2.21
N LEU A 106 -10.70 -0.52 3.23
CA LEU A 106 -10.35 0.26 4.42
C LEU A 106 -9.19 -0.36 5.20
N CYS A 107 -9.12 -1.69 5.31
CA CYS A 107 -7.95 -2.38 5.88
C CYS A 107 -6.68 -2.15 5.04
N ALA A 108 -6.79 -2.14 3.70
CA ALA A 108 -5.68 -1.80 2.81
C ALA A 108 -5.20 -0.36 3.05
N ALA A 109 -6.12 0.60 3.13
CA ALA A 109 -5.83 1.99 3.42
C ALA A 109 -5.17 2.18 4.81
N PHE A 110 -5.67 1.49 5.82
CA PHE A 110 -5.08 1.50 7.16
C PHE A 110 -3.67 0.90 7.18
N SER A 111 -3.47 -0.22 6.49
CA SER A 111 -2.16 -0.86 6.35
C SER A 111 -1.14 0.07 5.68
N TRP A 112 -1.55 0.78 4.62
CA TRP A 112 -0.71 1.81 3.99
C TRP A 112 -0.36 2.93 4.95
N ALA A 113 -1.34 3.44 5.70
CA ALA A 113 -1.11 4.48 6.70
C ALA A 113 -0.08 4.07 7.76
N LEU A 114 -0.17 2.83 8.26
CA LEU A 114 0.85 2.26 9.16
C LEU A 114 2.23 2.25 8.51
N GLY A 115 2.31 1.87 7.23
CA GLY A 115 3.55 1.89 6.47
C GLY A 115 4.18 3.29 6.36
N ASN A 116 3.37 4.33 6.16
CA ASN A 116 3.84 5.72 6.17
C ASN A 116 4.46 6.09 7.53
N ILE A 117 3.86 5.64 8.63
CA ILE A 117 4.42 5.84 9.98
C ILE A 117 5.73 5.08 10.17
N VAL A 118 5.82 3.84 9.65
CA VAL A 118 7.06 3.06 9.67
C VAL A 118 8.17 3.80 8.93
N VAL A 119 7.91 4.31 7.71
CA VAL A 119 8.88 5.10 6.94
C VAL A 119 9.33 6.33 7.73
N LYS A 120 8.40 7.02 8.36
CA LYS A 120 8.71 8.21 9.19
C LYS A 120 9.60 7.85 10.39
N ARG A 121 9.31 6.74 11.06
CA ARG A 121 10.09 6.24 12.21
C ARG A 121 11.50 5.78 11.83
N ILE A 122 11.67 5.20 10.66
CA ILE A 122 12.97 4.82 10.09
C ILE A 122 13.81 6.07 9.82
N GLY A 123 13.18 7.17 9.41
CA GLY A 123 13.85 8.43 9.11
C GLY A 123 14.55 8.46 7.75
N ARG A 124 15.64 9.22 7.66
CA ARG A 124 16.34 9.47 6.38
C ARG A 124 17.23 8.29 6.01
N VAL A 125 16.71 7.42 5.15
CA VAL A 125 17.46 6.34 4.50
C VAL A 125 17.27 6.43 2.99
N ASN A 126 18.10 5.72 2.22
CA ASN A 126 17.89 5.63 0.78
C ASN A 126 16.55 4.95 0.49
N PRO A 127 15.57 5.65 -0.12
CA PRO A 127 14.24 5.09 -0.35
C PRO A 127 14.26 3.86 -1.25
N LEU A 128 15.13 3.83 -2.25
CA LEU A 128 15.29 2.67 -3.13
C LEU A 128 15.75 1.42 -2.36
N SER A 129 16.72 1.58 -1.46
CA SER A 129 17.17 0.49 -0.59
C SER A 129 16.04 0.01 0.33
N LEU A 130 15.24 0.93 0.88
CA LEU A 130 14.11 0.59 1.75
C LEU A 130 13.05 -0.21 1.00
N VAL A 131 12.68 0.23 -0.21
CA VAL A 131 11.70 -0.47 -1.06
C VAL A 131 12.18 -1.86 -1.43
N VAL A 132 13.41 -1.99 -1.93
CA VAL A 132 13.94 -3.27 -2.42
C VAL A 132 14.08 -4.28 -1.26
N TRP A 133 14.71 -3.87 -0.16
CA TRP A 133 14.94 -4.77 0.98
C TRP A 133 13.69 -5.03 1.81
N GLY A 134 12.78 -4.06 1.91
CA GLY A 134 11.48 -4.27 2.54
C GLY A 134 10.62 -5.29 1.80
N ASN A 135 10.63 -5.25 0.46
CA ASN A 135 9.87 -6.20 -0.35
C ASN A 135 10.38 -7.65 -0.28
N VAL A 136 11.59 -7.91 0.20
CA VAL A 136 12.06 -9.28 0.48
C VAL A 136 11.13 -9.98 1.49
N PHE A 137 10.65 -9.24 2.50
CA PHE A 137 9.76 -9.79 3.53
C PHE A 137 8.34 -10.08 3.04
N THR A 138 7.97 -9.60 1.85
CA THR A 138 6.64 -9.88 1.26
C THR A 138 6.60 -11.18 0.46
N LEU A 139 7.75 -11.69 0.04
CA LEU A 139 7.84 -12.90 -0.79
C LEU A 139 7.23 -14.10 -0.08
N ILE A 140 7.65 -14.35 1.17
CA ILE A 140 7.18 -15.50 1.94
C ILE A 140 5.65 -15.46 2.11
N PRO A 141 5.06 -14.40 2.69
CA PRO A 141 3.62 -14.39 2.92
C PRO A 141 2.81 -14.40 1.61
N PHE A 142 3.25 -13.71 0.55
CA PHE A 142 2.53 -13.80 -0.74
C PHE A 142 2.64 -15.18 -1.37
N THR A 143 3.82 -15.83 -1.30
CA THR A 143 3.97 -17.19 -1.81
C THR A 143 3.09 -18.17 -1.02
N LEU A 144 3.06 -18.07 0.32
CA LEU A 144 2.21 -18.92 1.14
C LEU A 144 0.72 -18.73 0.83
N VAL A 145 0.26 -17.50 0.69
CA VAL A 145 -1.14 -17.21 0.30
C VAL A 145 -1.45 -17.76 -1.09
N ALA A 146 -0.57 -17.58 -2.06
CA ALA A 146 -0.75 -18.09 -3.42
C ALA A 146 -0.82 -19.64 -3.44
N LEU A 147 0.08 -20.30 -2.72
CA LEU A 147 0.09 -21.76 -2.60
C LEU A 147 -1.13 -22.29 -1.86
N TRP A 148 -1.57 -21.59 -0.82
CA TRP A 148 -2.78 -21.97 -0.08
C TRP A 148 -4.05 -21.82 -0.93
N GLN A 149 -4.13 -20.75 -1.74
CA GLN A 149 -5.33 -20.44 -2.52
C GLN A 149 -5.41 -21.25 -3.83
N PHE A 150 -4.31 -21.45 -4.51
CA PHE A 150 -4.27 -22.05 -5.84
C PHE A 150 -3.54 -23.41 -5.91
N GLY A 151 -2.82 -23.81 -4.87
CA GLY A 151 -1.90 -24.93 -4.92
C GLY A 151 -0.69 -24.66 -5.82
N ALA A 152 0.29 -25.55 -5.81
CA ALA A 152 1.50 -25.39 -6.62
C ALA A 152 1.21 -25.49 -8.14
N GLU A 153 0.33 -26.41 -8.52
CA GLU A 153 -0.07 -26.59 -9.93
C GLU A 153 -0.86 -25.38 -10.44
N GLY A 154 -1.80 -24.86 -9.64
CA GLY A 154 -2.58 -23.68 -10.00
C GLY A 154 -1.72 -22.44 -10.15
N VAL A 155 -0.74 -22.23 -9.27
CA VAL A 155 0.22 -21.12 -9.38
C VAL A 155 1.04 -21.25 -10.67
N TRP A 156 1.53 -22.47 -10.98
CA TRP A 156 2.28 -22.72 -12.22
C TRP A 156 1.42 -22.48 -13.47
N GLN A 157 0.18 -22.96 -13.46
CA GLN A 157 -0.76 -22.75 -14.55
C GLN A 157 -1.05 -21.25 -14.78
N GLN A 158 -1.28 -20.48 -13.72
CA GLN A 158 -1.49 -19.03 -13.84
C GLN A 158 -0.29 -18.32 -14.47
N ILE A 159 0.93 -18.70 -14.08
CA ILE A 159 2.17 -18.13 -14.62
C ILE A 159 2.34 -18.51 -16.10
N SER A 160 2.13 -19.79 -16.46
CA SER A 160 2.33 -20.30 -17.81
C SER A 160 1.30 -19.78 -18.83
N LEU A 161 0.07 -19.54 -18.37
CA LEU A 161 -1.01 -18.99 -19.21
C LEU A 161 -1.02 -17.44 -19.26
N MET A 162 -0.11 -16.79 -18.52
CA MET A 162 -0.08 -15.32 -18.49
C MET A 162 0.27 -14.74 -19.86
N SER A 163 -0.62 -13.91 -20.39
CA SER A 163 -0.40 -13.23 -21.66
C SER A 163 0.76 -12.24 -21.59
N TRP A 164 1.30 -11.84 -22.75
CA TRP A 164 2.33 -10.80 -22.81
C TRP A 164 1.88 -9.48 -22.17
N ARG A 165 0.57 -9.14 -22.27
CA ARG A 165 -0.03 -7.96 -21.61
C ARG A 165 0.00 -8.09 -20.07
N GLY A 166 -0.25 -9.30 -19.57
CA GLY A 166 -0.12 -9.61 -18.14
C GLY A 166 1.31 -9.41 -17.65
N TRP A 167 2.29 -9.94 -18.39
CA TRP A 167 3.71 -9.73 -18.07
C TRP A 167 4.12 -8.26 -18.15
N ALA A 168 3.66 -7.52 -19.17
CA ALA A 168 3.90 -6.07 -19.26
C ALA A 168 3.32 -5.32 -18.07
N GLY A 169 2.10 -5.67 -17.63
CA GLY A 169 1.48 -5.10 -16.42
C GLY A 169 2.30 -5.38 -15.15
N VAL A 170 2.75 -6.61 -14.95
CA VAL A 170 3.60 -7.01 -13.82
C VAL A 170 4.91 -6.23 -13.81
N LEU A 171 5.58 -6.12 -14.96
CA LEU A 171 6.83 -5.37 -15.09
C LEU A 171 6.63 -3.88 -14.86
N PHE A 172 5.56 -3.30 -15.41
CA PHE A 172 5.20 -1.90 -15.15
C PHE A 172 4.98 -1.63 -13.66
N LEU A 173 4.17 -2.46 -12.99
CA LEU A 173 3.91 -2.31 -11.56
C LEU A 173 5.18 -2.50 -10.72
N ALA A 174 6.02 -3.47 -11.06
CA ALA A 174 7.23 -3.77 -10.30
C ALA A 174 8.32 -2.70 -10.47
N TYR A 175 8.55 -2.24 -11.69
CA TYR A 175 9.66 -1.30 -11.96
C TYR A 175 9.21 0.15 -12.00
N VAL A 176 8.14 0.48 -12.71
CA VAL A 176 7.71 1.86 -12.85
C VAL A 176 6.93 2.31 -11.61
N ALA A 177 5.82 1.68 -11.31
CA ALA A 177 4.97 2.10 -10.19
C ALA A 177 5.69 1.94 -8.83
N THR A 178 6.40 0.83 -8.61
CA THR A 178 7.06 0.58 -7.33
C THR A 178 8.33 1.42 -7.17
N LEU A 179 9.26 1.39 -8.13
CA LEU A 179 10.52 2.10 -7.97
C LEU A 179 10.34 3.62 -8.07
N VAL A 180 9.60 4.12 -9.06
CA VAL A 180 9.41 5.57 -9.22
C VAL A 180 8.45 6.09 -8.16
N GLY A 181 7.28 5.44 -8.00
CA GLY A 181 6.25 5.88 -7.07
C GLY A 181 6.70 5.78 -5.60
N TYR A 182 7.05 4.59 -5.13
CA TYR A 182 7.38 4.40 -3.71
C TYR A 182 8.73 4.99 -3.30
N VAL A 183 9.72 5.04 -4.20
CA VAL A 183 11.00 5.71 -3.90
C VAL A 183 10.78 7.22 -3.75
N GLY A 184 10.02 7.83 -4.66
CA GLY A 184 9.65 9.24 -4.57
C GLY A 184 8.85 9.55 -3.31
N TRP A 185 7.77 8.80 -3.08
CA TRP A 185 6.90 8.94 -1.91
C TRP A 185 7.65 8.72 -0.60
N GLY A 186 8.38 7.61 -0.48
CA GLY A 186 9.16 7.31 0.71
C GLY A 186 10.22 8.36 1.03
N GLY A 187 10.84 8.96 0.00
CA GLY A 187 11.75 10.08 0.14
C GLY A 187 11.09 11.33 0.72
N LEU A 188 9.86 11.64 0.30
CA LEU A 188 9.08 12.76 0.83
C LEU A 188 8.64 12.51 2.28
N VAL A 189 8.06 11.35 2.55
CA VAL A 189 7.56 10.97 3.90
C VAL A 189 8.68 10.97 4.94
N SER A 190 9.89 10.54 4.57
CA SER A 190 11.04 10.53 5.49
C SER A 190 11.54 11.91 5.88
N ARG A 191 11.29 12.95 5.05
CA ARG A 191 11.85 14.30 5.21
C ARG A 191 10.84 15.32 5.74
N GLN A 192 9.56 15.13 5.50
CA GLN A 192 8.50 16.09 5.81
C GLN A 192 7.57 15.54 6.91
N ALA A 193 6.78 16.41 7.54
CA ALA A 193 5.68 15.97 8.40
C ALA A 193 4.66 15.19 7.55
N VAL A 194 4.27 14.01 8.01
CA VAL A 194 3.38 13.11 7.24
C VAL A 194 2.02 13.76 7.04
N SER A 195 1.52 14.46 8.04
CA SER A 195 0.27 15.24 7.98
C SER A 195 0.29 16.34 6.91
N LYS A 196 1.48 16.82 6.51
CA LYS A 196 1.63 17.89 5.51
C LYS A 196 1.61 17.35 4.07
N ILE A 197 2.13 16.15 3.84
CA ILE A 197 2.30 15.59 2.50
C ILE A 197 1.27 14.52 2.15
N SER A 198 0.66 13.89 3.14
CA SER A 198 -0.33 12.83 2.92
C SER A 198 -1.56 13.27 2.11
N PRO A 199 -2.02 14.55 2.16
CA PRO A 199 -3.11 15.03 1.33
C PRO A 199 -2.75 15.35 -0.13
N LEU A 200 -1.44 15.32 -0.50
CA LEU A 200 -0.97 15.54 -1.89
C LEU A 200 -1.10 14.28 -2.73
#